data_dadecd1568b32d1d9b3e1c7dbd2c3502
#
_entry.id   dadecd1568b32d1d9b3e1c7dbd2c3502
#
_cell.length_a   1.000
_cell.length_b   1.000
_cell.length_c   1.000
_cell.angle_alpha   90.00
_cell.angle_beta   90.00
_cell.angle_gamma   90.00
#
_symmetry.space_group_name_H-M   'P 1'
#
loop_
_entity.id
_entity.type
_entity.pdbx_description
1 polymer ?
#
loop_
_entity_poly.entity_id
_entity_poly.type
_entity_poly.pdbx_seq_one_letter_code
_entity_poly.pdbx_strand_id
1 'polypeptide(L)'
;MKVTLLSAAIAAAMLTAGMAQASPDLAKSAGCAKCHEMDKTKKGVPGFKETAAQYKGKADAEATILKKINDPKGDHPEMKAKPEEIQSVVKWILSL
;
A
#
# COMPACT_ATOMS: atom_id res chain seq x y z
N MET A 1 -36.37 -41.50 -4.03
CA MET A 1 -35.91 -40.29 -4.70
C MET A 1 -34.74 -39.70 -3.95
N LYS A 2 -33.61 -39.82 -4.54
CA LYS A 2 -32.41 -39.28 -3.93
C LYS A 2 -32.13 -37.94 -4.58
N VAL A 3 -32.35 -36.90 -3.86
CA VAL A 3 -31.92 -35.56 -4.27
C VAL A 3 -30.46 -35.45 -3.92
N THR A 4 -29.63 -35.59 -4.91
CA THR A 4 -28.23 -35.25 -4.75
C THR A 4 -28.12 -33.73 -4.83
N LEU A 5 -28.04 -33.13 -3.69
CA LEU A 5 -27.60 -31.73 -3.59
C LEU A 5 -26.14 -31.70 -3.99
N LEU A 6 -25.91 -31.38 -5.21
CA LEU A 6 -24.59 -30.93 -5.62
C LEU A 6 -24.38 -29.56 -4.95
N SER A 7 -23.70 -29.61 -3.86
CA SER A 7 -23.16 -28.40 -3.29
C SER A 7 -22.07 -27.91 -4.22
N ALA A 8 -22.41 -26.96 -5.04
CA ALA A 8 -21.42 -26.20 -5.76
C ALA A 8 -20.65 -25.40 -4.71
N ALA A 9 -19.57 -25.94 -4.28
CA ALA A 9 -18.57 -25.20 -3.54
C ALA A 9 -17.93 -24.24 -4.52
N ILE A 10 -18.51 -23.08 -4.63
CA ILE A 10 -17.91 -21.99 -5.37
C ILE A 10 -16.74 -21.52 -4.52
N ALA A 11 -15.57 -21.92 -4.92
CA ALA A 11 -14.35 -21.42 -4.34
C ALA A 11 -14.28 -19.91 -4.59
N ALA A 12 -14.62 -19.15 -3.61
CA ALA A 12 -14.45 -17.70 -3.61
C ALA A 12 -12.98 -17.26 -3.49
N ALA A 13 -12.05 -18.17 -3.75
CA ALA A 13 -10.62 -17.94 -3.57
C ALA A 13 -9.96 -17.16 -4.71
N MET A 14 -10.70 -16.70 -5.68
CA MET A 14 -10.13 -16.17 -6.92
C MET A 14 -9.84 -14.68 -6.92
N LEU A 15 -10.21 -13.98 -5.87
CA LEU A 15 -10.17 -12.52 -5.89
C LEU A 15 -8.83 -11.92 -5.48
N THR A 16 -7.87 -12.75 -5.10
CA THR A 16 -6.53 -12.27 -4.73
C THR A 16 -5.52 -12.35 -5.87
N ALA A 17 -5.88 -12.99 -6.96
CA ALA A 17 -4.96 -13.26 -8.07
C ALA A 17 -4.87 -12.10 -9.05
N GLY A 18 -4.70 -10.93 -8.68
CA GLY A 18 -4.54 -9.78 -9.56
C GLY A 18 -4.34 -8.50 -8.81
N MET A 19 -4.40 -8.57 -7.51
CA MET A 19 -4.03 -7.45 -6.69
C MET A 19 -2.52 -7.45 -6.61
N ALA A 20 -1.91 -6.40 -7.16
CA ALA A 20 -0.51 -6.12 -6.92
C ALA A 20 -0.30 -6.27 -5.42
N GLN A 21 0.44 -7.27 -5.04
CA GLN A 21 0.72 -7.49 -3.64
C GLN A 21 1.55 -6.34 -3.13
N ALA A 22 0.94 -5.53 -2.30
CA ALA A 22 1.65 -4.53 -1.57
C ALA A 22 2.71 -5.23 -0.72
N SER A 23 3.96 -4.97 -1.02
CA SER A 23 5.11 -5.65 -0.44
C SER A 23 6.31 -4.73 -0.44
N PRO A 24 7.37 -5.09 0.30
CA PRO A 24 8.64 -4.37 0.20
C PRO A 24 9.17 -4.31 -1.23
N ASP A 25 8.95 -5.34 -2.03
CA ASP A 25 9.41 -5.36 -3.42
C ASP A 25 8.68 -4.32 -4.27
N LEU A 26 7.38 -4.15 -4.05
CA LEU A 26 6.62 -3.12 -4.74
C LEU A 26 7.09 -1.71 -4.33
N ALA A 27 7.41 -1.50 -3.06
CA ALA A 27 7.98 -0.24 -2.59
C ALA A 27 9.31 0.07 -3.27
N LYS A 28 10.15 -0.94 -3.52
CA LYS A 28 11.39 -0.78 -4.27
C LYS A 28 11.13 -0.43 -5.73
N SER A 29 10.28 -1.18 -6.40
CA SER A 29 10.00 -0.97 -7.82
C SER A 29 9.28 0.36 -8.08
N ALA A 30 8.45 0.81 -7.15
CA ALA A 30 7.80 2.12 -7.23
C ALA A 30 8.74 3.29 -6.91
N GLY A 31 9.94 3.01 -6.43
CA GLY A 31 10.93 4.03 -6.11
C GLY A 31 10.87 4.57 -4.68
N CYS A 32 9.94 4.12 -3.87
CA CYS A 32 9.79 4.61 -2.49
C CYS A 32 11.00 4.27 -1.62
N ALA A 33 11.53 3.06 -1.78
CA ALA A 33 12.65 2.58 -0.98
C ALA A 33 13.99 3.25 -1.30
N LYS A 34 14.06 4.09 -2.31
CA LYS A 34 15.27 4.88 -2.60
C LYS A 34 15.56 5.92 -1.51
N CYS A 35 14.49 6.43 -0.88
CA CYS A 35 14.60 7.46 0.14
C CYS A 35 14.08 7.00 1.50
N HIS A 36 13.05 6.17 1.52
CA HIS A 36 12.43 5.67 2.75
C HIS A 36 13.04 4.36 3.20
N GLU A 37 13.46 4.30 4.45
CA GLU A 37 13.85 3.06 5.10
C GLU A 37 12.64 2.37 5.73
N MET A 38 12.79 1.10 6.12
CA MET A 38 11.72 0.35 6.73
C MET A 38 11.41 0.84 8.15
N ASP A 39 12.42 0.99 8.97
CA ASP A 39 12.24 1.11 10.41
C ASP A 39 12.29 2.55 10.95
N LYS A 40 13.17 3.38 10.43
CA LYS A 40 13.47 4.67 11.04
C LYS A 40 13.72 5.78 10.03
N THR A 41 13.61 7.00 10.52
CA THR A 41 13.94 8.21 9.77
C THR A 41 15.43 8.24 9.43
N LYS A 42 15.73 8.56 8.18
CA LYS A 42 17.08 8.78 7.71
C LYS A 42 17.12 10.03 6.84
N LYS A 43 18.03 10.93 7.16
CA LYS A 43 18.18 12.21 6.44
C LYS A 43 16.88 13.01 6.32
N GLY A 44 16.06 13.01 7.36
CA GLY A 44 14.80 13.72 7.39
C GLY A 44 13.65 13.02 6.68
N VAL A 45 13.87 11.84 6.10
CA VAL A 45 12.83 11.05 5.43
C VAL A 45 12.32 9.99 6.39
N PRO A 46 11.01 9.97 6.72
CA PRO A 46 10.47 9.01 7.68
C PRO A 46 10.53 7.59 7.15
N GLY A 47 10.76 6.64 8.06
CA GLY A 47 10.66 5.21 7.74
C GLY A 47 9.21 4.79 7.56
N PHE A 48 8.99 3.67 6.88
CA PHE A 48 7.65 3.15 6.62
C PHE A 48 6.92 2.82 7.92
N LYS A 49 7.58 2.19 8.87
CA LYS A 49 6.97 1.87 10.17
C LYS A 49 6.66 3.11 11.01
N GLU A 50 7.49 4.13 10.91
CA GLU A 50 7.22 5.41 11.58
C GLU A 50 5.98 6.09 10.98
N THR A 51 5.85 6.07 9.67
CA THR A 51 4.67 6.59 8.97
C THR A 51 3.43 5.83 9.40
N ALA A 52 3.49 4.50 9.44
CA ALA A 52 2.39 3.67 9.90
C ALA A 52 1.95 4.04 11.33
N ALA A 53 2.90 4.22 12.22
CA ALA A 53 2.62 4.61 13.61
C ALA A 53 2.00 6.00 13.70
N GLN A 54 2.49 6.94 12.89
CA GLN A 54 1.98 8.31 12.87
C GLN A 54 0.52 8.39 12.44
N TYR A 55 0.12 7.54 11.52
CA TYR A 55 -1.25 7.54 10.97
C TYR A 55 -2.15 6.48 11.57
N LYS A 56 -1.68 5.74 12.55
CA LYS A 56 -2.47 4.69 13.21
C LYS A 56 -3.76 5.25 13.78
N GLY A 57 -4.89 4.63 13.44
CA GLY A 57 -6.20 5.05 13.92
C GLY A 57 -6.83 6.23 13.19
N LYS A 58 -6.16 6.77 12.19
CA LYS A 58 -6.71 7.88 11.38
C LYS A 58 -7.46 7.30 10.17
N ALA A 59 -8.76 7.58 10.09
CA ALA A 59 -9.61 7.04 9.03
C ALA A 59 -9.26 7.57 7.63
N ASP A 60 -8.69 8.77 7.55
CA ASP A 60 -8.33 9.42 6.29
C ASP A 60 -6.84 9.29 5.95
N ALA A 61 -6.14 8.39 6.61
CA ALA A 61 -4.69 8.23 6.47
C ALA A 61 -4.24 8.02 5.02
N GLU A 62 -4.88 7.10 4.32
CA GLU A 62 -4.56 6.79 2.92
C GLU A 62 -4.72 8.02 2.03
N ALA A 63 -5.85 8.69 2.11
CA ALA A 63 -6.13 9.88 1.31
C ALA A 63 -5.15 11.01 1.63
N THR A 64 -4.84 11.20 2.89
CA THR A 64 -3.90 12.24 3.35
C THR A 64 -2.49 12.00 2.81
N ILE A 65 -2.02 10.76 2.87
CA ILE A 65 -0.69 10.40 2.37
C ILE A 65 -0.63 10.55 0.85
N LEU A 66 -1.63 10.05 0.14
CA LEU A 66 -1.68 10.18 -1.32
C LEU A 66 -1.70 11.63 -1.77
N LYS A 67 -2.42 12.48 -1.06
CA LYS A 67 -2.46 13.91 -1.34
C LYS A 67 -1.07 14.55 -1.18
N LYS A 68 -0.33 14.18 -0.13
CA LYS A 68 1.03 14.68 0.08
C LYS A 68 1.99 14.22 -1.01
N ILE A 69 1.89 12.97 -1.42
CA ILE A 69 2.76 12.41 -2.46
C ILE A 69 2.51 13.09 -3.82
N ASN A 70 1.26 13.38 -4.12
CA ASN A 70 0.85 13.91 -5.43
C ASN A 70 0.82 15.44 -5.50
N ASP A 71 1.09 16.14 -4.41
CA ASP A 71 1.05 17.60 -4.39
C ASP A 71 2.27 18.18 -5.12
N PRO A 72 2.08 18.87 -6.25
CA PRO A 72 3.19 19.45 -7.00
C PRO A 72 3.90 20.58 -6.26
N LYS A 73 3.25 21.17 -5.25
CA LYS A 73 3.82 22.23 -4.41
C LYS A 73 4.35 21.70 -3.08
N GLY A 74 4.20 20.41 -2.83
CA GLY A 74 4.66 19.79 -1.60
C GLY A 74 6.15 19.43 -1.67
N ASP A 75 6.65 18.99 -0.54
CA ASP A 75 8.07 18.61 -0.39
C ASP A 75 8.39 17.22 -0.95
N HIS A 76 7.36 16.45 -1.29
CA HIS A 76 7.57 15.10 -1.79
C HIS A 76 7.96 15.12 -3.26
N PRO A 77 9.05 14.43 -3.65
CA PRO A 77 9.43 14.32 -5.05
C PRO A 77 8.34 13.70 -5.90
N GLU A 78 8.28 14.09 -7.16
CA GLU A 78 7.37 13.49 -8.12
C GLU A 78 7.67 12.00 -8.30
N MET A 79 6.63 11.19 -8.23
CA MET A 79 6.75 9.75 -8.41
C MET A 79 6.48 9.37 -9.86
N LYS A 80 7.35 8.53 -10.41
CA LYS A 80 7.17 7.98 -11.75
C LYS A 80 6.31 6.72 -11.78
N ALA A 81 6.03 6.15 -10.63
CA ALA A 81 5.19 4.97 -10.52
C ALA A 81 3.74 5.28 -10.87
N LYS A 82 3.01 4.27 -11.29
CA LYS A 82 1.58 4.40 -11.60
C LYS A 82 0.78 4.71 -10.33
N PRO A 83 -0.32 5.47 -10.43
CA PRO A 83 -1.16 5.78 -9.26
C PRO A 83 -1.61 4.54 -8.49
N GLU A 84 -1.93 3.45 -9.16
CA GLU A 84 -2.34 2.20 -8.52
C GLU A 84 -1.21 1.56 -7.72
N GLU A 85 0.00 1.65 -8.21
CA GLU A 85 1.19 1.13 -7.51
C GLU A 85 1.46 1.94 -6.25
N ILE A 86 1.39 3.27 -6.35
CA ILE A 86 1.58 4.16 -5.22
C ILE A 86 0.51 3.90 -4.16
N GLN A 87 -0.75 3.76 -4.56
CA GLN A 87 -1.85 3.44 -3.65
C GLN A 87 -1.63 2.10 -2.93
N SER A 88 -1.19 1.10 -3.65
CA SER A 88 -0.89 -0.22 -3.08
C SER A 88 0.24 -0.14 -2.05
N VAL A 89 1.28 0.63 -2.33
CA VAL A 89 2.38 0.84 -1.37
C VAL A 89 1.88 1.56 -0.12
N VAL A 90 1.06 2.59 -0.27
CA VAL A 90 0.50 3.33 0.86
C VAL A 90 -0.36 2.42 1.74
N LYS A 91 -1.20 1.59 1.15
CA LYS A 91 -1.99 0.60 1.90
C LYS A 91 -1.10 -0.38 2.66
N TRP A 92 -0.04 -0.83 2.02
CA TRP A 92 0.92 -1.72 2.68
C TRP A 92 1.60 -1.02 3.87
N ILE A 93 2.07 0.20 3.69
CA ILE A 93 2.69 0.98 4.78
C ILE A 93 1.73 1.09 5.95
N LEU A 94 0.47 1.40 5.70
CA LEU A 94 -0.54 1.55 6.76
C LEU A 94 -0.89 0.23 7.44
N SER A 95 -0.52 -0.90 6.85
CA SER A 95 -0.68 -2.22 7.45
C SER A 95 0.46 -2.63 8.39
N LEU A 96 1.53 -1.90 8.40
CA LEU A 96 2.69 -2.18 9.25
C LEU A 96 2.39 -1.80 10.74
#